data_7f70217fc4b5523c13bed59c1e98f573
#
_entry.id   7f70217fc4b5523c13bed59c1e98f573
#
_cell.length_a   1.000
_cell.length_b   1.000
_cell.length_c   1.000
_cell.angle_alpha   90.00
_cell.angle_beta   90.00
_cell.angle_gamma   90.00
#
_symmetry.space_group_name_H-M   'P 1'
#
loop_
_entity.id
_entity.type
_entity.pdbx_description
1 polymer ?
#
loop_
_entity_poly.entity_id
_entity_poly.type
_entity_poly.pdbx_seq_one_letter_code
_entity_poly.pdbx_strand_id
1 'polypeptide(L)'
;VVTVNSLLQEILLRGEAIVSEIATSSGGRPAQMYSFYAEHRLALAVYMHEKAGRDRMFISVENLLGQTIDLAELTPEQIDLELFRKVLSPYFERYPQIAVLIIGLPGVEVQQRLAVIDYPELKNTLFCTRLSEAFDCPVILENDINAAVAGYAASLPEKGEKETIVGIYFPWQYPPGAGIFLQ
;
A
#
# COMPACT_ATOMS: atom_id res chain seq x y z
N VAL A 1 9.77 -9.14 36.63
CA VAL A 1 10.51 -8.21 35.73
C VAL A 1 10.74 -8.96 34.43
N VAL A 2 10.07 -8.52 33.37
CA VAL A 2 10.31 -9.05 32.02
C VAL A 2 11.71 -8.59 31.61
N THR A 3 12.61 -9.53 31.34
CA THR A 3 13.95 -9.20 30.90
C THR A 3 13.96 -8.82 29.41
N VAL A 4 14.95 -8.04 28.97
CA VAL A 4 15.13 -7.71 27.54
C VAL A 4 15.17 -8.98 26.68
N ASN A 5 15.80 -10.05 27.17
CA ASN A 5 15.83 -11.34 26.47
C ASN A 5 14.45 -11.94 26.26
N SER A 6 13.54 -11.83 27.22
CA SER A 6 12.17 -12.36 27.05
C SER A 6 11.40 -11.58 25.99
N LEU A 7 11.56 -10.27 25.94
CA LEU A 7 10.95 -9.44 24.90
C LEU A 7 11.52 -9.73 23.50
N LEU A 8 12.84 -9.89 23.40
CA LEU A 8 13.47 -10.27 22.13
C LEU A 8 13.02 -11.65 21.65
N GLN A 9 12.87 -12.61 22.54
CA GLN A 9 12.34 -13.94 22.19
C GLN A 9 10.89 -13.85 21.69
N GLU A 10 10.05 -13.02 22.31
CA GLU A 10 8.68 -12.81 21.87
C GLU A 10 8.62 -12.19 20.46
N ILE A 11 9.43 -11.17 20.18
CA ILE A 11 9.53 -10.52 18.87
C ILE A 11 10.02 -11.50 17.80
N LEU A 12 11.01 -12.36 18.13
CA LEU A 12 11.47 -13.41 17.23
C LEU A 12 10.39 -14.47 16.95
N LEU A 13 9.65 -14.89 17.99
CA LEU A 13 8.56 -15.86 17.84
C LEU A 13 7.42 -15.30 16.97
N ARG A 14 7.17 -14.01 17.03
CA ARG A 14 6.21 -13.33 16.15
C ARG A 14 6.73 -13.10 14.73
N GLY A 15 8.01 -13.36 14.47
CA GLY A 15 8.65 -13.17 13.17
C GLY A 15 8.90 -11.70 12.81
N GLU A 16 8.81 -10.78 13.77
CA GLU A 16 9.02 -9.33 13.56
C GLU A 16 10.50 -8.94 13.49
N ALA A 17 11.37 -9.83 13.96
CA ALA A 17 12.82 -9.69 13.88
C ALA A 17 13.48 -11.01 13.51
N ILE A 18 14.68 -10.90 12.96
CA ILE A 18 15.56 -12.05 12.64
C ILE A 18 16.90 -11.88 13.33
N VAL A 19 17.56 -12.99 13.58
CA VAL A 19 18.97 -12.99 13.99
C VAL A 19 19.81 -12.70 12.74
N SER A 20 20.50 -11.55 12.71
CA SER A 20 21.22 -11.13 11.50
C SER A 20 22.65 -11.65 11.44
N GLU A 21 23.42 -11.53 12.52
CA GLU A 21 24.82 -11.98 12.58
C GLU A 21 25.27 -12.20 14.03
N ILE A 22 26.38 -12.93 14.19
CA ILE A 22 27.11 -12.98 15.45
C ILE A 22 28.29 -12.03 15.30
N ALA A 23 28.28 -10.90 16.03
CA ALA A 23 29.40 -9.98 16.00
C ALA A 23 30.66 -10.69 16.51
N THR A 24 31.71 -10.71 15.69
CA THR A 24 33.03 -11.20 16.10
C THR A 24 33.62 -10.24 17.13
N SER A 25 33.75 -10.69 18.38
CA SER A 25 34.38 -9.88 19.43
C SER A 25 35.87 -10.23 19.53
N SER A 26 36.71 -9.21 19.63
CA SER A 26 38.15 -9.33 19.85
C SER A 26 38.52 -9.69 21.30
N GLY A 27 37.67 -10.45 22.03
CA GLY A 27 38.00 -10.89 23.38
C GLY A 27 36.86 -11.02 24.38
N GLY A 28 35.61 -11.19 23.92
CA GLY A 28 34.44 -11.43 24.77
C GLY A 28 33.47 -12.48 24.20
N ARG A 29 32.40 -12.78 24.92
CA ARG A 29 31.32 -13.62 24.38
C ARG A 29 30.72 -12.93 23.13
N PRO A 30 30.59 -13.60 21.98
CA PRO A 30 29.98 -13.03 20.78
C PRO A 30 28.60 -12.46 21.06
N ALA A 31 28.34 -11.24 20.63
CA ALA A 31 27.02 -10.62 20.74
C ALA A 31 26.13 -11.07 19.60
N GLN A 32 24.91 -11.50 19.91
CA GLN A 32 23.91 -11.83 18.92
C GLN A 32 23.28 -10.52 18.42
N MET A 33 23.28 -10.33 17.10
CA MET A 33 22.67 -9.16 16.46
C MET A 33 21.26 -9.51 16.00
N TYR A 34 20.35 -8.56 16.11
CA TYR A 34 18.97 -8.69 15.70
C TYR A 34 18.64 -7.60 14.69
N SER A 35 17.92 -7.93 13.65
CA SER A 35 17.44 -6.99 12.65
C SER A 35 15.93 -7.05 12.55
N PHE A 36 15.29 -5.91 12.32
CA PHE A 36 13.88 -5.84 12.00
C PHE A 36 13.61 -6.59 10.69
N TYR A 37 12.58 -7.42 10.66
CA TYR A 37 12.19 -8.16 9.45
C TYR A 37 11.08 -7.42 8.72
N ALA A 38 11.46 -6.56 7.80
CA ALA A 38 10.55 -5.69 7.08
C ALA A 38 9.51 -6.44 6.24
N GLU A 39 9.82 -7.65 5.78
CA GLU A 39 8.91 -8.48 4.98
C GLU A 39 7.97 -9.36 5.83
N HIS A 40 8.00 -9.21 7.16
CA HIS A 40 7.08 -9.92 8.04
C HIS A 40 5.60 -9.67 7.69
N ARG A 41 5.29 -8.46 7.28
CA ARG A 41 3.99 -8.03 6.75
C ARG A 41 4.21 -7.20 5.49
N LEU A 42 3.32 -7.38 4.51
CA LEU A 42 3.36 -6.66 3.25
C LEU A 42 2.05 -5.90 3.02
N ALA A 43 2.14 -4.81 2.29
CA ALA A 43 0.99 -4.13 1.72
C ALA A 43 0.95 -4.39 0.21
N LEU A 44 -0.23 -4.70 -0.32
CA LEU A 44 -0.48 -4.68 -1.75
C LEU A 44 -1.14 -3.35 -2.10
N ALA A 45 -0.47 -2.53 -2.89
CA ALA A 45 -0.99 -1.23 -3.32
C ALA A 45 -1.40 -1.28 -4.79
N VAL A 46 -2.56 -0.72 -5.09
CA VAL A 46 -3.07 -0.53 -6.45
C VAL A 46 -3.32 0.94 -6.66
N TYR A 47 -2.77 1.51 -7.71
CA TYR A 47 -3.01 2.89 -8.07
C TYR A 47 -3.51 3.00 -9.51
N MET A 48 -4.64 3.68 -9.67
CA MET A 48 -5.27 3.87 -10.96
C MET A 48 -5.23 5.34 -11.36
N HIS A 49 -4.78 5.62 -12.56
CA HIS A 49 -4.89 6.95 -13.15
C HIS A 49 -4.97 6.89 -14.68
N GLU A 50 -5.50 7.93 -15.29
CA GLU A 50 -5.49 8.10 -16.74
C GLU A 50 -4.17 8.71 -17.19
N LYS A 51 -3.60 8.19 -18.27
CA LYS A 51 -2.43 8.78 -18.95
C LYS A 51 -2.58 8.73 -20.45
N ALA A 52 -2.56 9.87 -21.09
CA ALA A 52 -2.69 10.01 -22.56
C ALA A 52 -3.95 9.29 -23.13
N GLY A 53 -5.09 9.47 -22.49
CA GLY A 53 -6.37 8.91 -22.91
C GLY A 53 -6.52 7.42 -22.64
N ARG A 54 -5.72 6.83 -21.74
CA ARG A 54 -5.82 5.42 -21.36
C ARG A 54 -5.67 5.27 -19.84
N ASP A 55 -6.53 4.44 -19.27
CA ASP A 55 -6.39 4.05 -17.88
C ASP A 55 -5.18 3.16 -17.66
N ARG A 56 -4.44 3.44 -16.60
CA ARG A 56 -3.28 2.68 -16.15
C ARG A 56 -3.54 2.17 -14.73
N MET A 57 -3.19 0.92 -14.52
CA MET A 57 -3.23 0.28 -13.20
C MET A 57 -1.81 -0.08 -12.81
N PHE A 58 -1.32 0.50 -11.73
CA PHE A 58 -0.06 0.14 -11.09
C PHE A 58 -0.36 -0.75 -9.90
N ILE A 59 0.37 -1.83 -9.77
CA ILE A 59 0.26 -2.78 -8.67
C ILE A 59 1.64 -2.93 -8.07
N SER A 60 1.80 -2.65 -6.79
CA SER A 60 3.06 -2.83 -6.08
C SER A 60 2.89 -3.59 -4.78
N VAL A 61 3.90 -4.36 -4.42
CA VAL A 61 4.03 -5.02 -3.12
C VAL A 61 5.08 -4.28 -2.32
N GLU A 62 4.69 -3.76 -1.17
CA GLU A 62 5.53 -2.93 -0.32
C GLU A 62 5.79 -3.61 1.03
N ASN A 63 7.02 -3.51 1.54
CA ASN A 63 7.35 -3.96 2.88
C ASN A 63 7.12 -2.87 3.95
N LEU A 64 7.34 -3.21 5.21
CA LEU A 64 7.14 -2.29 6.35
C LEU A 64 8.14 -1.11 6.40
N LEU A 65 9.15 -1.08 5.54
CA LEU A 65 10.07 0.05 5.35
C LEU A 65 9.70 0.90 4.12
N GLY A 66 8.59 0.60 3.45
CA GLY A 66 8.17 1.30 2.23
C GLY A 66 9.05 0.98 1.02
N GLN A 67 9.72 -0.17 1.03
CA GLN A 67 10.50 -0.64 -0.11
C GLN A 67 9.62 -1.51 -1.01
N THR A 68 9.60 -1.21 -2.29
CA THR A 68 8.88 -1.97 -3.31
C THR A 68 9.59 -3.29 -3.58
N ILE A 69 8.88 -4.40 -3.37
CA ILE A 69 9.36 -5.78 -3.61
C ILE A 69 8.98 -6.24 -5.01
N ASP A 70 7.79 -5.89 -5.46
CA ASP A 70 7.25 -6.26 -6.77
C ASP A 70 6.46 -5.08 -7.35
N LEU A 71 6.53 -4.89 -8.66
CA LEU A 71 5.86 -3.80 -9.36
C LEU A 71 5.39 -4.26 -10.73
N ALA A 72 4.14 -3.98 -11.05
CA ALA A 72 3.57 -4.21 -12.38
C ALA A 72 2.74 -3.00 -12.84
N GLU A 73 2.66 -2.83 -14.14
CA GLU A 73 1.80 -1.86 -14.81
C GLU A 73 0.93 -2.57 -15.83
N LEU A 74 -0.36 -2.25 -15.82
CA LEU A 74 -1.36 -2.78 -16.75
C LEU A 74 -2.10 -1.63 -17.41
N THR A 75 -2.63 -1.88 -18.61
CA THR A 75 -3.56 -1.01 -19.31
C THR A 75 -4.86 -1.78 -19.53
N PRO A 76 -5.79 -1.74 -18.56
CA PRO A 76 -7.05 -2.49 -18.67
C PRO A 76 -7.96 -1.87 -19.72
N GLU A 77 -8.68 -2.72 -20.45
CA GLU A 77 -9.74 -2.29 -21.39
C GLU A 77 -11.08 -2.07 -20.68
N GLN A 78 -11.32 -2.80 -19.61
CA GLN A 78 -12.52 -2.72 -18.79
C GLN A 78 -12.11 -2.71 -17.30
N ILE A 79 -12.73 -1.83 -16.52
CA ILE A 79 -12.43 -1.67 -15.10
C ILE A 79 -13.68 -2.02 -14.30
N ASP A 80 -13.68 -3.24 -13.78
CA ASP A 80 -14.75 -3.79 -12.95
C ASP A 80 -14.18 -4.59 -11.76
N LEU A 81 -15.03 -5.08 -10.89
CA LEU A 81 -14.60 -5.85 -9.71
C LEU A 81 -13.89 -7.16 -10.09
N GLU A 82 -14.26 -7.77 -11.20
CA GLU A 82 -13.68 -9.04 -11.67
C GLU A 82 -12.24 -8.84 -12.16
N LEU A 83 -11.96 -7.72 -12.81
CA LEU A 83 -10.58 -7.33 -13.14
C LEU A 83 -9.72 -7.32 -11.90
N PHE A 84 -10.15 -6.62 -10.83
CA PHE A 84 -9.36 -6.53 -9.58
C PHE A 84 -9.14 -7.91 -8.98
N ARG A 85 -10.16 -8.76 -8.89
CA ARG A 85 -10.00 -10.13 -8.41
C ARG A 85 -8.99 -10.92 -9.22
N LYS A 86 -9.12 -10.89 -10.53
CA LYS A 86 -8.27 -11.65 -11.46
C LYS A 86 -6.79 -11.21 -11.36
N VAL A 87 -6.54 -9.90 -11.35
CA VAL A 87 -5.16 -9.40 -11.38
C VAL A 87 -4.48 -9.44 -10.01
N LEU A 88 -5.25 -9.39 -8.91
CA LEU A 88 -4.68 -9.39 -7.56
C LEU A 88 -4.49 -10.79 -6.96
N SER A 89 -5.31 -11.78 -7.36
CA SER A 89 -5.20 -13.16 -6.83
C SER A 89 -3.78 -13.73 -6.89
N PRO A 90 -3.00 -13.60 -7.99
CA PRO A 90 -1.65 -14.13 -8.04
C PRO A 90 -0.69 -13.51 -7.01
N TYR A 91 -0.93 -12.25 -6.60
CA TYR A 91 -0.11 -11.61 -5.57
C TYR A 91 -0.40 -12.19 -4.19
N PHE A 92 -1.66 -12.43 -3.83
CA PHE A 92 -2.03 -13.06 -2.56
C PHE A 92 -1.55 -14.51 -2.49
N GLU A 93 -1.53 -15.23 -3.60
CA GLU A 93 -0.96 -16.59 -3.68
C GLU A 93 0.57 -16.57 -3.50
N ARG A 94 1.25 -15.60 -4.13
CA ARG A 94 2.71 -15.47 -4.10
C ARG A 94 3.24 -14.89 -2.79
N TYR A 95 2.48 -13.99 -2.17
CA TYR A 95 2.86 -13.24 -0.98
C TYR A 95 1.81 -13.42 0.14
N PRO A 96 1.77 -14.58 0.82
CA PRO A 96 0.77 -14.86 1.86
C PRO A 96 0.88 -13.95 3.09
N GLN A 97 1.98 -13.17 3.22
CA GLN A 97 2.15 -12.17 4.27
C GLN A 97 1.51 -10.81 3.93
N ILE A 98 0.82 -10.65 2.80
CA ILE A 98 0.03 -9.45 2.52
C ILE A 98 -1.04 -9.31 3.60
N ALA A 99 -0.98 -8.19 4.33
CA ALA A 99 -1.84 -7.93 5.48
C ALA A 99 -2.89 -6.83 5.20
N VAL A 100 -2.73 -6.10 4.11
CA VAL A 100 -3.63 -5.00 3.72
C VAL A 100 -3.59 -4.79 2.21
N LEU A 101 -4.75 -4.49 1.63
CA LEU A 101 -4.89 -4.02 0.25
C LEU A 101 -5.22 -2.53 0.27
N ILE A 102 -4.40 -1.72 -0.39
CA ILE A 102 -4.56 -0.26 -0.48
C ILE A 102 -4.87 0.09 -1.94
N ILE A 103 -5.93 0.85 -2.17
CA ILE A 103 -6.37 1.18 -3.53
C ILE A 103 -6.56 2.69 -3.67
N GLY A 104 -5.78 3.30 -4.56
CA GLY A 104 -5.95 4.66 -5.02
C GLY A 104 -6.71 4.67 -6.36
N LEU A 105 -7.92 5.22 -6.39
CA LEU A 105 -8.69 5.33 -7.62
C LEU A 105 -9.60 6.59 -7.62
N PRO A 106 -10.01 7.10 -8.81
CA PRO A 106 -10.85 8.27 -8.92
C PRO A 106 -12.27 7.98 -8.40
N GLY A 107 -12.47 8.17 -7.09
CA GLY A 107 -13.73 7.92 -6.42
C GLY A 107 -13.61 8.00 -4.91
N VAL A 108 -14.72 7.85 -4.24
CA VAL A 108 -14.81 7.82 -2.77
C VAL A 108 -15.84 6.77 -2.34
N GLU A 109 -15.66 6.23 -1.16
CA GLU A 109 -16.65 5.35 -0.56
C GLU A 109 -17.63 6.16 0.30
N VAL A 110 -18.92 5.97 0.06
CA VAL A 110 -20.00 6.57 0.84
C VAL A 110 -20.95 5.45 1.26
N GLN A 111 -21.17 5.28 2.57
CA GLN A 111 -22.03 4.23 3.13
C GLN A 111 -21.67 2.83 2.59
N GLN A 112 -20.38 2.48 2.57
CA GLN A 112 -19.81 1.23 2.07
C GLN A 112 -20.04 0.99 0.57
N ARG A 113 -20.44 2.00 -0.19
CA ARG A 113 -20.60 1.91 -1.64
C ARG A 113 -19.66 2.86 -2.34
N LEU A 114 -19.06 2.38 -3.39
CA LEU A 114 -18.13 3.18 -4.17
C LEU A 114 -18.89 4.22 -4.99
N ALA A 115 -18.77 5.48 -4.60
CA ALA A 115 -19.28 6.62 -5.36
C ALA A 115 -18.22 7.05 -6.39
N VAL A 116 -18.05 6.26 -7.44
CA VAL A 116 -17.06 6.49 -8.49
C VAL A 116 -17.68 7.33 -9.58
N ILE A 117 -16.93 8.27 -10.09
CA ILE A 117 -17.34 9.12 -11.20
C ILE A 117 -16.84 8.54 -12.53
N ASP A 118 -15.61 8.02 -12.55
CA ASP A 118 -14.88 7.71 -13.78
C ASP A 118 -15.06 6.26 -14.26
N TYR A 119 -15.37 5.31 -13.34
CA TYR A 119 -15.56 3.89 -13.67
C TYR A 119 -17.00 3.44 -13.40
N PRO A 120 -17.89 3.49 -14.42
CA PRO A 120 -19.33 3.21 -14.25
C PRO A 120 -19.64 1.84 -13.66
N GLU A 121 -18.87 0.80 -14.04
CA GLU A 121 -19.06 -0.58 -13.60
C GLU A 121 -18.79 -0.77 -12.10
N LEU A 122 -18.01 0.12 -11.50
CA LEU A 122 -17.73 0.11 -10.06
C LEU A 122 -18.73 0.95 -9.24
N LYS A 123 -19.49 1.81 -9.90
CA LYS A 123 -20.42 2.74 -9.23
C LYS A 123 -21.49 1.99 -8.42
N ASN A 124 -21.72 2.46 -7.20
CA ASN A 124 -22.69 1.89 -6.24
C ASN A 124 -22.41 0.43 -5.81
N THR A 125 -21.26 -0.12 -6.13
CA THR A 125 -20.86 -1.46 -5.68
C THR A 125 -20.34 -1.42 -4.23
N LEU A 126 -20.42 -2.56 -3.52
CA LEU A 126 -19.74 -2.80 -2.25
C LEU A 126 -18.28 -3.21 -2.51
N PHE A 127 -17.54 -2.37 -3.21
CA PHE A 127 -16.23 -2.70 -3.79
C PHE A 127 -15.21 -3.13 -2.73
N CYS A 128 -14.97 -2.31 -1.71
CA CYS A 128 -14.02 -2.62 -0.65
C CYS A 128 -14.44 -3.86 0.15
N THR A 129 -15.73 -3.98 0.49
CA THR A 129 -16.26 -5.13 1.20
C THR A 129 -16.03 -6.43 0.42
N ARG A 130 -16.35 -6.44 -0.88
CA ARG A 130 -16.21 -7.62 -1.72
C ARG A 130 -14.76 -8.02 -1.96
N LEU A 131 -13.83 -7.08 -2.03
CA LEU A 131 -12.40 -7.38 -2.12
C LEU A 131 -11.87 -7.88 -0.77
N SER A 132 -12.31 -7.27 0.33
CA SER A 132 -11.95 -7.74 1.68
C SER A 132 -12.41 -9.18 1.93
N GLU A 133 -13.64 -9.52 1.52
CA GLU A 133 -14.16 -10.90 1.59
C GLU A 133 -13.39 -11.87 0.68
N ALA A 134 -12.99 -11.42 -0.52
CA ALA A 134 -12.31 -12.27 -1.49
C ALA A 134 -10.87 -12.60 -1.09
N PHE A 135 -10.18 -11.67 -0.41
CA PHE A 135 -8.75 -11.80 -0.06
C PHE A 135 -8.48 -11.96 1.44
N ASP A 136 -9.53 -11.99 2.25
CA ASP A 136 -9.47 -12.12 3.72
C ASP A 136 -8.49 -11.10 4.36
N CYS A 137 -8.53 -9.86 3.88
CA CYS A 137 -7.71 -8.78 4.41
C CYS A 137 -8.44 -7.44 4.40
N PRO A 138 -8.04 -6.48 5.26
CA PRO A 138 -8.55 -5.10 5.20
C PRO A 138 -8.27 -4.46 3.84
N VAL A 139 -9.26 -3.71 3.33
CA VAL A 139 -9.13 -2.90 2.12
C VAL A 139 -9.27 -1.44 2.49
N ILE A 140 -8.28 -0.64 2.13
CA ILE A 140 -8.26 0.81 2.32
C ILE A 140 -8.40 1.45 0.94
N LEU A 141 -9.41 2.29 0.78
CA LEU A 141 -9.62 3.08 -0.42
C LEU A 141 -9.21 4.53 -0.16
N GLU A 142 -8.44 5.08 -1.07
CA GLU A 142 -8.12 6.52 -1.10
C GLU A 142 -8.43 7.08 -2.49
N ASN A 143 -8.80 8.35 -2.55
CA ASN A 143 -8.92 9.03 -3.83
C ASN A 143 -7.53 9.12 -4.50
N ASP A 144 -7.48 8.90 -5.82
CA ASP A 144 -6.23 8.86 -6.61
C ASP A 144 -5.36 10.11 -6.44
N ILE A 145 -5.98 11.31 -6.45
CA ILE A 145 -5.25 12.58 -6.31
C ILE A 145 -4.76 12.78 -4.87
N ASN A 146 -5.58 12.45 -3.87
CA ASN A 146 -5.17 12.48 -2.47
C ASN A 146 -3.99 11.53 -2.24
N ALA A 147 -4.07 10.31 -2.77
CA ALA A 147 -2.99 9.33 -2.68
C ALA A 147 -1.70 9.86 -3.33
N ALA A 148 -1.79 10.47 -4.53
CA ALA A 148 -0.65 11.05 -5.23
C ALA A 148 -0.02 12.21 -4.44
N VAL A 149 -0.83 13.12 -3.88
CA VAL A 149 -0.35 14.26 -3.09
C VAL A 149 0.28 13.80 -1.78
N ALA A 150 -0.34 12.82 -1.10
CA ALA A 150 0.23 12.22 0.12
C ALA A 150 1.57 11.50 -0.17
N GLY A 151 1.65 10.75 -1.26
CA GLY A 151 2.88 10.09 -1.70
C GLY A 151 4.00 11.09 -2.03
N TYR A 152 3.66 12.18 -2.72
CA TYR A 152 4.61 13.27 -2.98
C TYR A 152 5.09 13.91 -1.67
N ALA A 153 4.18 14.23 -0.74
CA ALA A 153 4.52 14.77 0.57
C ALA A 153 5.49 13.87 1.34
N ALA A 154 5.23 12.56 1.33
CA ALA A 154 6.09 11.56 1.98
C ALA A 154 7.49 11.43 1.33
N SER A 155 7.64 11.78 0.05
CA SER A 155 8.92 11.76 -0.66
C SER A 155 9.81 12.97 -0.39
N LEU A 156 9.25 14.04 0.21
CA LEU A 156 10.01 15.23 0.53
C LEU A 156 10.86 15.01 1.80
N PRO A 157 12.07 15.59 1.86
CA PRO A 157 12.85 15.57 3.09
C PRO A 157 12.09 16.26 4.22
N GLU A 158 12.17 15.70 5.43
CA GLU A 158 11.59 16.35 6.61
C GLU A 158 12.12 17.77 6.76
N LYS A 159 11.23 18.75 6.54
CA LYS A 159 11.48 20.14 6.84
C LYS A 159 10.72 20.47 8.11
N GLY A 160 11.38 21.18 9.04
CA GLY A 160 10.79 21.56 10.32
C GLY A 160 9.62 22.55 10.25
N GLU A 161 9.19 22.96 9.07
CA GLU A 161 8.06 23.85 8.83
C GLU A 161 6.88 23.06 8.29
N LYS A 162 5.70 23.35 8.81
CA LYS A 162 4.44 22.79 8.31
C LYS A 162 4.15 23.34 6.92
N GLU A 163 4.12 22.47 5.92
CA GLU A 163 3.81 22.85 4.55
C GLU A 163 2.41 22.33 4.16
N THR A 164 1.68 23.16 3.44
CA THR A 164 0.44 22.73 2.77
C THR A 164 0.78 22.43 1.30
N ILE A 165 0.48 21.21 0.87
CA ILE A 165 0.71 20.79 -0.52
C ILE A 165 -0.63 20.67 -1.20
N VAL A 166 -0.78 21.33 -2.37
CA VAL A 166 -1.96 21.25 -3.22
C VAL A 166 -1.55 20.63 -4.54
N GLY A 167 -2.11 19.46 -4.85
CA GLY A 167 -1.96 18.81 -6.14
C GLY A 167 -3.18 19.06 -7.02
N ILE A 168 -2.96 19.40 -8.30
CA ILE A 168 -4.04 19.53 -9.28
C ILE A 168 -3.71 18.63 -10.47
N TYR A 169 -4.69 17.84 -10.90
CA TYR A 169 -4.56 16.89 -11.99
C TYR A 169 -5.59 17.19 -13.09
N PHE A 170 -5.15 17.22 -14.33
CA PHE A 170 -5.98 17.46 -15.51
C PHE A 170 -5.91 16.24 -16.45
N PRO A 171 -6.77 15.24 -16.28
CA PRO A 171 -6.86 14.11 -17.21
C PRO A 171 -7.46 14.52 -18.54
N TRP A 172 -7.25 13.72 -19.59
CA TRP A 172 -7.81 13.98 -20.91
C TRP A 172 -9.29 13.62 -21.03
N GLN A 173 -9.70 12.55 -20.34
CA GLN A 173 -11.06 11.97 -20.49
C GLN A 173 -11.99 12.32 -19.33
N TYR A 174 -11.44 12.75 -18.20
CA TYR A 174 -12.19 12.94 -16.96
C TYR A 174 -12.11 14.39 -16.46
N PRO A 175 -13.00 14.80 -15.57
CA PRO A 175 -12.92 16.11 -14.94
C PRO A 175 -11.60 16.32 -14.17
N PRO A 176 -11.12 17.56 -14.05
CA PRO A 176 -9.94 17.84 -13.24
C PRO A 176 -10.22 17.53 -11.77
N GLY A 177 -9.19 17.01 -11.08
CA GLY A 177 -9.21 16.72 -9.66
C GLY A 177 -8.20 17.57 -8.88
N ALA A 178 -8.41 17.73 -7.58
CA ALA A 178 -7.48 18.37 -6.68
C ALA A 178 -7.39 17.60 -5.37
N GLY A 179 -6.18 17.50 -4.81
CA GLY A 179 -5.90 16.95 -3.50
C GLY A 179 -5.14 17.96 -2.64
N ILE A 180 -5.36 17.92 -1.34
CA ILE A 180 -4.71 18.80 -0.37
C ILE A 180 -4.11 17.95 0.73
N PHE A 181 -2.82 18.15 1.00
CA PHE A 181 -2.13 17.55 2.14
C PHE A 181 -1.74 18.66 3.12
N LEU A 182 -2.14 18.50 4.37
CA LEU A 182 -1.85 19.42 5.47
C LEU A 182 -0.91 18.74 6.46
N GLN A 183 0.24 19.33 6.72
CA GLN A 183 1.16 18.91 7.78
C GLN A 183 0.93 19.70 9.07
#